data_566a6b987afd4535ccb668a845b2707c
#
_entry.id   566a6b987afd4535ccb668a845b2707c
#
_cell.length_a   1.000
_cell.length_b   1.000
_cell.length_c   1.000
_cell.angle_alpha   90.00
_cell.angle_beta   90.00
_cell.angle_gamma   90.00
#
_symmetry.space_group_name_H-M   'P 1'
#
loop_
_entity.id
_entity.type
_entity.pdbx_description
1 polymer ?
#
loop_
_entity_poly.entity_id
_entity_poly.type
_entity_poly.pdbx_seq_one_letter_code
_entity_poly.pdbx_strand_id
1 'polypeptide(L)'
;MSGYEVEHGIAASQKPDEPRRRPDLSTFFGTLDLVDTSGSRQPQNAHALPLPQDVSAAFRTLANAFDVMRGGEGQAADGGSELLGRLVSSLMESAEHPPKEVEGVSDEFIAQLERIPKKQLEKNPDQSCPICSNPFLEDPHPLVVRLACHGSHLFDLECITPWLKLNPTCPMDREALIKKKAPPQPVEDEEEEFDDMYS
;
A
#
# COMPACT_ATOMS: atom_id res chain seq x y z
N MET A 1 -28.37 -12.66 -25.36
CA MET A 1 -27.24 -12.29 -26.24
C MET A 1 -27.57 -10.93 -26.82
N SER A 2 -26.74 -9.92 -26.52
CA SER A 2 -26.97 -8.58 -27.07
C SER A 2 -26.51 -8.55 -28.53
N GLY A 3 -27.19 -7.81 -29.39
CA GLY A 3 -26.88 -7.75 -30.83
C GLY A 3 -25.45 -7.23 -31.12
N TYR A 4 -24.82 -6.58 -30.18
CA TYR A 4 -23.46 -6.04 -30.27
C TYR A 4 -22.38 -7.13 -30.30
N GLU A 5 -22.59 -8.22 -29.57
CA GLU A 5 -21.61 -9.34 -29.50
C GLU A 5 -21.55 -10.13 -30.79
N VAL A 6 -22.65 -10.18 -31.54
CA VAL A 6 -22.74 -10.92 -32.82
C VAL A 6 -22.05 -10.15 -33.95
N GLU A 7 -22.14 -8.81 -33.93
CA GLU A 7 -21.62 -7.94 -34.99
C GLU A 7 -20.08 -7.83 -34.97
N HIS A 8 -19.47 -7.97 -33.80
CA HIS A 8 -18.02 -7.80 -33.60
C HIS A 8 -17.26 -9.13 -33.41
N GLY A 9 -17.92 -10.27 -33.54
CA GLY A 9 -17.29 -11.59 -33.49
C GLY A 9 -16.56 -11.86 -32.17
N ILE A 10 -16.99 -11.22 -31.09
CA ILE A 10 -16.44 -11.42 -29.74
C ILE A 10 -16.98 -12.78 -29.27
N ALA A 11 -16.23 -13.83 -29.51
CA ALA A 11 -16.46 -15.09 -28.84
C ALA A 11 -16.35 -14.84 -27.34
N ALA A 12 -17.47 -14.95 -26.61
CA ALA A 12 -17.47 -14.97 -25.16
C ALA A 12 -16.57 -16.14 -24.74
N SER A 13 -15.32 -15.87 -24.44
CA SER A 13 -14.46 -16.82 -23.73
C SER A 13 -15.01 -16.92 -22.31
N GLN A 14 -16.01 -17.79 -22.14
CA GLN A 14 -16.45 -18.25 -20.84
C GLN A 14 -15.32 -19.12 -20.25
N LYS A 15 -14.23 -18.48 -19.79
CA LYS A 15 -13.50 -19.04 -18.68
C LYS A 15 -14.44 -18.94 -17.49
N PRO A 16 -14.66 -20.02 -16.72
CA PRO A 16 -15.39 -19.91 -15.46
C PRO A 16 -14.73 -18.77 -14.67
N ASP A 17 -15.57 -17.85 -14.21
CA ASP A 17 -15.16 -16.71 -13.38
C ASP A 17 -14.65 -17.33 -12.07
N GLU A 18 -13.37 -17.72 -12.05
CA GLU A 18 -12.74 -18.09 -10.79
C GLU A 18 -12.80 -16.85 -9.90
N PRO A 19 -13.34 -16.98 -8.68
CA PRO A 19 -13.52 -15.86 -7.78
C PRO A 19 -12.16 -15.18 -7.58
N ARG A 20 -12.03 -13.96 -8.07
CA ARG A 20 -10.82 -13.16 -7.92
C ARG A 20 -10.55 -13.05 -6.42
N ARG A 21 -9.37 -13.48 -5.98
CA ARG A 21 -8.94 -13.39 -4.58
C ARG A 21 -8.79 -11.95 -4.10
N ARG A 22 -8.84 -10.99 -5.02
CA ARG A 22 -8.69 -9.56 -4.72
C ARG A 22 -10.07 -8.94 -4.48
N PRO A 23 -10.34 -8.46 -3.26
CA PRO A 23 -11.56 -7.73 -2.95
C PRO A 23 -11.57 -6.37 -3.67
N ASP A 24 -12.76 -5.80 -3.82
CA ASP A 24 -12.93 -4.42 -4.25
C ASP A 24 -12.42 -3.46 -3.17
N LEU A 25 -11.43 -2.66 -3.52
CA LEU A 25 -10.81 -1.68 -2.63
C LEU A 25 -11.33 -0.25 -2.84
N SER A 26 -12.40 -0.06 -3.63
CA SER A 26 -12.96 1.26 -3.93
C SER A 26 -13.36 2.02 -2.66
N THR A 27 -13.96 1.34 -1.69
CA THR A 27 -14.33 1.92 -0.39
C THR A 27 -13.10 2.34 0.40
N PHE A 28 -12.02 1.56 0.37
CA PHE A 28 -10.77 1.91 1.01
C PHE A 28 -10.18 3.18 0.41
N PHE A 29 -10.07 3.28 -0.92
CA PHE A 29 -9.53 4.46 -1.57
C PHE A 29 -10.41 5.69 -1.34
N GLY A 30 -11.75 5.54 -1.32
CA GLY A 30 -12.65 6.63 -0.96
C GLY A 30 -12.45 7.12 0.49
N THR A 31 -12.19 6.21 1.43
CA THR A 31 -11.88 6.58 2.82
C THR A 31 -10.47 7.19 2.93
N LEU A 32 -9.50 6.66 2.17
CA LEU A 32 -8.14 7.18 2.15
C LEU A 32 -8.08 8.64 1.68
N ASP A 33 -8.93 9.03 0.72
CA ASP A 33 -9.03 10.42 0.25
C ASP A 33 -9.35 11.42 1.37
N LEU A 34 -9.97 10.97 2.46
CA LEU A 34 -10.28 11.81 3.63
C LEU A 34 -9.11 11.92 4.61
N VAL A 35 -8.19 10.96 4.60
CA VAL A 35 -7.12 10.84 5.60
C VAL A 35 -5.72 10.97 5.00
N ASP A 36 -5.59 11.09 3.68
CA ASP A 36 -4.30 11.22 3.02
C ASP A 36 -3.60 12.53 3.38
N THR A 37 -2.50 12.42 4.13
CA THR A 37 -1.62 13.53 4.52
C THR A 37 -0.29 13.52 3.78
N SER A 38 -0.11 12.65 2.79
CA SER A 38 1.14 12.49 2.01
C SER A 38 1.52 13.70 1.14
N GLY A 39 0.66 14.74 1.10
CA GLY A 39 0.86 15.94 0.31
C GLY A 39 0.42 15.82 -1.16
N SER A 40 -0.08 14.66 -1.58
CA SER A 40 -0.65 14.48 -2.94
C SER A 40 -1.93 15.27 -3.12
N ARG A 41 -2.63 15.57 -2.03
CA ARG A 41 -3.84 16.38 -2.00
C ARG A 41 -3.63 17.60 -1.12
N GLN A 42 -3.87 18.79 -1.65
CA GLN A 42 -3.91 20.00 -0.82
C GLN A 42 -5.24 20.01 -0.05
N PRO A 43 -5.23 19.99 1.29
CA PRO A 43 -6.44 20.15 2.06
C PRO A 43 -7.07 21.52 1.76
N GLN A 44 -8.40 21.58 1.73
CA GLN A 44 -9.14 22.84 1.50
C GLN A 44 -8.87 23.90 2.58
N ASN A 45 -8.34 23.46 3.72
CA ASN A 45 -7.90 24.32 4.82
C ASN A 45 -6.50 23.84 5.28
N ALA A 46 -5.55 24.76 5.37
CA ALA A 46 -4.17 24.48 5.81
C ALA A 46 -4.06 23.84 7.21
N HIS A 47 -5.13 23.90 8.01
CA HIS A 47 -5.21 23.32 9.35
C HIS A 47 -6.16 22.11 9.44
N ALA A 48 -6.66 21.61 8.30
CA ALA A 48 -7.53 20.43 8.30
C ALA A 48 -6.67 19.18 8.57
N LEU A 49 -6.80 18.64 9.78
CA LEU A 49 -6.27 17.31 10.13
C LEU A 49 -7.37 16.28 9.93
N PRO A 50 -7.02 15.06 9.48
CA PRO A 50 -7.98 13.96 9.43
C PRO A 50 -8.60 13.72 10.79
N LEU A 51 -9.90 13.42 10.83
CA LEU A 51 -10.54 13.02 12.07
C LEU A 51 -10.02 11.63 12.48
N PRO A 52 -9.76 11.37 13.77
CA PRO A 52 -9.31 10.05 14.23
C PRO A 52 -10.23 8.91 13.81
N GLN A 53 -11.54 9.19 13.69
CA GLN A 53 -12.53 8.21 13.23
C GLN A 53 -12.34 7.82 11.76
N ASP A 54 -12.00 8.78 10.90
CA ASP A 54 -11.76 8.54 9.48
C ASP A 54 -10.45 7.77 9.28
N VAL A 55 -9.42 8.11 10.05
CA VAL A 55 -8.15 7.36 10.08
C VAL A 55 -8.40 5.92 10.51
N SER A 56 -9.13 5.70 11.62
CA SER A 56 -9.51 4.35 12.08
C SER A 56 -10.32 3.59 11.01
N ALA A 57 -11.21 4.27 10.29
CA ALA A 57 -12.00 3.66 9.24
C ALA A 57 -11.14 3.19 8.07
N ALA A 58 -10.14 3.98 7.64
CA ALA A 58 -9.20 3.58 6.59
C ALA A 58 -8.43 2.31 6.96
N PHE A 59 -7.86 2.27 8.18
CA PHE A 59 -7.14 1.10 8.67
C PHE A 59 -8.04 -0.15 8.78
N ARG A 60 -9.27 -0.02 9.31
CA ARG A 60 -10.23 -1.13 9.41
C ARG A 60 -10.65 -1.65 8.04
N THR A 61 -10.90 -0.73 7.09
CA THR A 61 -11.33 -1.12 5.74
C THR A 61 -10.24 -1.94 5.04
N LEU A 62 -8.98 -1.54 5.18
CA LEU A 62 -7.86 -2.32 4.62
C LEU A 62 -7.66 -3.63 5.36
N ALA A 63 -7.78 -3.66 6.70
CA ALA A 63 -7.69 -4.88 7.49
C ALA A 63 -8.75 -5.90 7.05
N ASN A 64 -10.01 -5.46 6.86
CA ASN A 64 -11.09 -6.31 6.39
C ASN A 64 -10.82 -6.85 4.98
N ALA A 65 -10.28 -6.04 4.07
CA ALA A 65 -9.91 -6.48 2.73
C ALA A 65 -8.83 -7.59 2.77
N PHE A 66 -7.81 -7.42 3.61
CA PHE A 66 -6.77 -8.43 3.80
C PHE A 66 -7.29 -9.70 4.50
N ASP A 67 -8.24 -9.57 5.42
CA ASP A 67 -8.88 -10.73 6.06
C ASP A 67 -9.73 -11.55 5.08
N VAL A 68 -10.43 -10.89 4.16
CA VAL A 68 -11.14 -11.56 3.06
C VAL A 68 -10.16 -12.31 2.15
N MET A 69 -9.01 -11.73 1.83
CA MET A 69 -7.97 -12.42 1.05
C MET A 69 -7.43 -13.65 1.77
N ARG A 70 -7.32 -13.60 3.11
CA ARG A 70 -6.87 -14.72 3.94
C ARG A 70 -7.90 -15.84 4.02
N GLY A 71 -9.19 -15.48 4.12
CA GLY A 71 -10.31 -16.43 4.28
C GLY A 71 -10.78 -17.09 2.99
N GLY A 72 -10.31 -16.70 1.81
CA GLY A 72 -10.63 -17.34 0.54
C GLY A 72 -10.17 -18.80 0.52
N GLU A 73 -11.12 -19.74 0.26
CA GLU A 73 -10.88 -21.18 0.18
C GLU A 73 -9.89 -21.53 -0.96
N GLY A 74 -8.64 -21.54 -0.62
CA GLY A 74 -7.57 -21.96 -1.50
C GLY A 74 -6.28 -21.92 -0.71
N GLN A 75 -5.98 -23.04 -0.04
CA GLN A 75 -4.80 -23.26 0.77
C GLN A 75 -3.58 -22.51 0.23
N ALA A 76 -3.32 -21.33 0.77
CA ALA A 76 -1.96 -20.88 0.87
C ALA A 76 -1.30 -21.73 1.98
N ALA A 77 -0.98 -22.96 1.66
CA ALA A 77 0.03 -23.70 2.39
C ALA A 77 1.31 -22.91 2.13
N ASP A 78 1.75 -22.19 3.16
CA ASP A 78 3.08 -21.62 3.27
C ASP A 78 3.15 -20.08 3.28
N GLY A 79 3.42 -19.53 4.45
CA GLY A 79 3.94 -18.16 4.67
C GLY A 79 2.97 -16.99 4.39
N GLY A 80 2.17 -17.03 3.33
CA GLY A 80 1.29 -15.91 2.94
C GLY A 80 0.14 -15.68 3.93
N SER A 81 -0.46 -16.73 4.48
CA SER A 81 -1.52 -16.63 5.48
C SER A 81 -1.00 -16.03 6.80
N GLU A 82 0.24 -16.35 7.20
CA GLU A 82 0.88 -15.78 8.38
C GLU A 82 1.22 -14.30 8.19
N LEU A 83 1.73 -13.93 7.01
CA LEU A 83 1.99 -12.53 6.68
C LEU A 83 0.69 -11.72 6.73
N LEU A 84 -0.36 -12.16 6.06
CA LEU A 84 -1.67 -11.48 6.09
C LEU A 84 -2.22 -11.37 7.50
N GLY A 85 -2.10 -12.41 8.33
CA GLY A 85 -2.50 -12.36 9.74
C GLY A 85 -1.75 -11.26 10.51
N ARG A 86 -0.44 -11.13 10.30
CA ARG A 86 0.37 -10.07 10.92
C ARG A 86 -0.02 -8.67 10.41
N LEU A 87 -0.30 -8.54 9.11
CA LEU A 87 -0.73 -7.27 8.53
C LEU A 87 -2.10 -6.84 9.06
N VAL A 88 -3.07 -7.76 9.12
CA VAL A 88 -4.39 -7.50 9.69
C VAL A 88 -4.28 -7.07 11.16
N SER A 89 -3.50 -7.78 11.97
CA SER A 89 -3.29 -7.41 13.38
C SER A 89 -2.67 -6.03 13.53
N SER A 90 -1.67 -5.70 12.73
CA SER A 90 -1.01 -4.38 12.74
C SER A 90 -1.96 -3.26 12.31
N LEU A 91 -2.78 -3.51 11.29
CA LEU A 91 -3.78 -2.53 10.83
C LEU A 91 -4.89 -2.32 11.87
N MET A 92 -5.34 -3.39 12.54
CA MET A 92 -6.35 -3.28 13.60
C MET A 92 -5.81 -2.53 14.83
N GLU A 93 -4.57 -2.77 15.23
CA GLU A 93 -3.89 -2.00 16.29
C GLU A 93 -3.83 -0.50 15.92
N SER A 94 -3.46 -0.17 14.68
CA SER A 94 -3.46 1.21 14.19
C SER A 94 -4.88 1.80 14.10
N ALA A 95 -5.90 0.98 13.92
CA ALA A 95 -7.30 1.42 13.93
C ALA A 95 -7.81 1.71 15.34
N GLU A 96 -7.32 1.01 16.37
CA GLU A 96 -7.66 1.28 17.77
C GLU A 96 -6.93 2.51 18.31
N HIS A 97 -5.71 2.71 17.88
CA HIS A 97 -4.85 3.83 18.27
C HIS A 97 -4.39 4.60 17.04
N PRO A 98 -5.33 5.33 16.38
CA PRO A 98 -5.02 5.96 15.09
C PRO A 98 -3.92 7.01 15.24
N PRO A 99 -2.92 7.00 14.34
CA PRO A 99 -1.90 8.03 14.29
C PRO A 99 -2.55 9.39 13.97
N LYS A 100 -1.96 10.47 14.47
CA LYS A 100 -2.42 11.84 14.18
C LYS A 100 -2.27 12.20 12.71
N GLU A 101 -1.28 11.63 12.07
CA GLU A 101 -0.93 11.86 10.67
C GLU A 101 -0.72 10.50 10.00
N VAL A 102 -1.30 10.33 8.81
CA VAL A 102 -1.07 9.16 7.97
C VAL A 102 0.07 9.52 7.02
N GLU A 103 1.26 9.05 7.33
CA GLU A 103 2.47 9.29 6.53
C GLU A 103 2.70 8.16 5.52
N GLY A 104 1.72 7.87 4.69
CA GLY A 104 1.90 6.93 3.58
C GLY A 104 2.85 7.46 2.50
N VAL A 105 3.18 6.63 1.52
CA VAL A 105 3.98 7.06 0.38
C VAL A 105 3.13 7.81 -0.64
N SER A 106 3.73 8.78 -1.35
CA SER A 106 3.06 9.53 -2.41
C SER A 106 2.84 8.67 -3.67
N ASP A 107 1.95 9.12 -4.56
CA ASP A 107 1.71 8.47 -5.85
C ASP A 107 2.95 8.50 -6.73
N GLU A 108 3.73 9.57 -6.67
CA GLU A 108 4.99 9.70 -7.38
C GLU A 108 6.00 8.63 -6.93
N PHE A 109 6.06 8.34 -5.63
CA PHE A 109 6.90 7.27 -5.10
C PHE A 109 6.46 5.91 -5.64
N ILE A 110 5.16 5.62 -5.62
CA ILE A 110 4.60 4.36 -6.14
C ILE A 110 4.87 4.22 -7.65
N ALA A 111 4.77 5.33 -8.40
CA ALA A 111 5.06 5.35 -9.83
C ALA A 111 6.54 5.08 -10.15
N GLN A 112 7.45 5.46 -9.24
CA GLN A 112 8.90 5.28 -9.38
C GLN A 112 9.39 3.91 -8.91
N LEU A 113 8.54 3.06 -8.31
CA LEU A 113 8.92 1.71 -7.91
C LEU A 113 9.45 0.92 -9.11
N GLU A 114 10.50 0.15 -8.88
CA GLU A 114 11.10 -0.70 -9.91
C GLU A 114 10.08 -1.73 -10.42
N ARG A 115 9.77 -1.67 -11.71
CA ARG A 115 8.87 -2.62 -12.38
C ARG A 115 9.66 -3.83 -12.86
N ILE A 116 9.18 -5.03 -12.53
CA ILE A 116 9.81 -6.27 -12.95
C ILE A 116 9.18 -6.73 -14.26
N PRO A 117 9.95 -6.81 -15.35
CA PRO A 117 9.42 -7.25 -16.64
C PRO A 117 9.06 -8.75 -16.62
N LYS A 118 8.02 -9.13 -17.35
CA LYS A 118 7.55 -10.54 -17.46
C LYS A 118 8.66 -11.53 -17.76
N LYS A 119 9.59 -11.18 -18.65
CA LYS A 119 10.77 -12.02 -18.98
C LYS A 119 11.65 -12.35 -17.77
N GLN A 120 11.67 -11.49 -16.75
CA GLN A 120 12.42 -11.75 -15.53
C GLN A 120 11.64 -12.68 -14.59
N LEU A 121 10.32 -12.57 -14.55
CA LEU A 121 9.44 -13.45 -13.79
C LEU A 121 9.44 -14.88 -14.34
N GLU A 122 9.57 -15.04 -15.67
CA GLU A 122 9.66 -16.35 -16.34
C GLU A 122 10.88 -17.18 -15.89
N LYS A 123 11.90 -16.56 -15.29
CA LYS A 123 13.05 -17.29 -14.74
C LYS A 123 12.70 -18.05 -13.45
N ASN A 124 11.68 -17.59 -12.73
CA ASN A 124 11.20 -18.21 -11.50
C ASN A 124 9.65 -18.23 -11.57
N PRO A 125 9.06 -19.15 -12.32
CA PRO A 125 7.62 -19.16 -12.62
C PRO A 125 6.75 -19.40 -11.39
N ASP A 126 7.29 -20.01 -10.34
CA ASP A 126 6.57 -20.34 -9.10
C ASP A 126 6.47 -19.15 -8.12
N GLN A 127 7.02 -17.99 -8.49
CA GLN A 127 6.93 -16.80 -7.64
C GLN A 127 5.49 -16.26 -7.61
N SER A 128 5.02 -15.96 -6.40
CA SER A 128 3.70 -15.43 -6.13
C SER A 128 3.77 -14.16 -5.29
N CYS A 129 2.70 -13.37 -5.35
CA CYS A 129 2.56 -12.20 -4.49
C CYS A 129 2.35 -12.63 -3.03
N PRO A 130 3.16 -12.15 -2.06
CA PRO A 130 3.00 -12.53 -0.66
C PRO A 130 1.68 -12.06 -0.03
N ILE A 131 1.00 -11.08 -0.63
CA ILE A 131 -0.28 -10.55 -0.12
C ILE A 131 -1.45 -11.40 -0.61
N CYS A 132 -1.64 -11.54 -1.92
CA CYS A 132 -2.78 -12.30 -2.47
C CYS A 132 -2.47 -13.77 -2.77
N SER A 133 -1.22 -14.19 -2.63
CA SER A 133 -0.73 -15.54 -2.93
C SER A 133 -0.93 -16.00 -4.40
N ASN A 134 -1.34 -15.12 -5.30
CA ASN A 134 -1.49 -15.44 -6.70
C ASN A 134 -0.11 -15.49 -7.37
N PRO A 135 0.16 -16.50 -8.24
CA PRO A 135 1.35 -16.54 -9.07
C PRO A 135 1.40 -15.31 -9.98
N PHE A 136 2.57 -14.67 -10.08
CA PHE A 136 2.70 -13.45 -10.90
C PHE A 136 2.41 -13.69 -12.39
N LEU A 137 2.69 -14.89 -12.90
CA LEU A 137 2.51 -15.23 -14.30
C LEU A 137 1.09 -15.69 -14.65
N GLU A 138 0.20 -15.81 -13.67
CA GLU A 138 -1.23 -16.10 -13.92
C GLU A 138 -1.90 -14.91 -14.63
N ASP A 139 -1.44 -13.68 -14.37
CA ASP A 139 -1.90 -12.50 -15.10
C ASP A 139 -1.20 -12.41 -16.46
N PRO A 140 -1.96 -12.23 -17.56
CA PRO A 140 -1.39 -11.98 -18.89
C PRO A 140 -0.48 -10.75 -18.94
N HIS A 141 -0.76 -9.74 -18.09
CA HIS A 141 -0.05 -8.46 -18.00
C HIS A 141 0.37 -8.14 -16.56
N PRO A 142 1.30 -8.90 -15.98
CA PRO A 142 1.66 -8.76 -14.57
C PRO A 142 2.28 -7.39 -14.29
N LEU A 143 1.74 -6.69 -13.28
CA LEU A 143 2.27 -5.44 -12.77
C LEU A 143 2.99 -5.69 -11.45
N VAL A 144 4.18 -6.26 -11.54
CA VAL A 144 5.00 -6.62 -10.37
C VAL A 144 6.02 -5.53 -10.08
N VAL A 145 6.11 -5.16 -8.81
CA VAL A 145 7.07 -4.16 -8.31
C VAL A 145 8.01 -4.77 -7.29
N ARG A 146 9.23 -4.23 -7.24
CA ARG A 146 10.24 -4.54 -6.24
C ARG A 146 10.34 -3.39 -5.26
N LEU A 147 10.39 -3.71 -3.96
CA LEU A 147 10.69 -2.72 -2.93
C LEU A 147 12.21 -2.60 -2.75
N ALA A 148 12.65 -1.39 -2.36
CA ALA A 148 14.07 -1.06 -2.24
C ALA A 148 14.78 -1.76 -1.07
N CYS A 149 14.02 -2.29 -0.09
CA CYS A 149 14.55 -2.95 1.09
C CYS A 149 15.29 -4.25 0.76
N HIS A 150 14.74 -5.09 -0.11
CA HIS A 150 15.35 -6.37 -0.46
C HIS A 150 15.03 -6.80 -1.89
N GLY A 151 16.00 -7.41 -2.57
CA GLY A 151 15.87 -7.81 -3.99
C GLY A 151 14.81 -8.87 -4.28
N SER A 152 14.41 -9.66 -3.28
CA SER A 152 13.37 -10.70 -3.40
C SER A 152 11.98 -10.24 -2.97
N HIS A 153 11.82 -9.01 -2.43
CA HIS A 153 10.54 -8.51 -1.99
C HIS A 153 9.75 -7.96 -3.18
N LEU A 154 9.11 -8.89 -3.88
CA LEU A 154 8.27 -8.64 -5.04
C LEU A 154 6.79 -8.67 -4.64
N PHE A 155 6.03 -7.73 -5.15
CA PHE A 155 4.61 -7.62 -4.89
C PHE A 155 3.86 -7.26 -6.17
N ASP A 156 2.64 -7.69 -6.25
CA ASP A 156 1.69 -7.13 -7.18
C ASP A 156 1.40 -5.68 -6.80
N LEU A 157 1.47 -4.78 -7.77
CA LEU A 157 1.29 -3.36 -7.54
C LEU A 157 -0.04 -3.04 -6.87
N GLU A 158 -1.13 -3.67 -7.33
CA GLU A 158 -2.47 -3.45 -6.78
C GLU A 158 -2.58 -3.91 -5.33
N CYS A 159 -1.84 -4.95 -4.95
CA CYS A 159 -1.85 -5.47 -3.60
C CYS A 159 -1.03 -4.62 -2.63
N ILE A 160 0.13 -4.11 -3.07
CA ILE A 160 1.03 -3.36 -2.19
C ILE A 160 0.63 -1.89 -2.04
N THR A 161 -0.01 -1.29 -3.05
CA THR A 161 -0.38 0.12 -3.05
C THR A 161 -1.23 0.51 -1.84
N PRO A 162 -2.32 -0.20 -1.47
CA PRO A 162 -3.14 0.15 -0.31
C PRO A 162 -2.36 0.15 1.01
N TRP A 163 -1.44 -0.80 1.17
CA TRP A 163 -0.57 -0.86 2.34
C TRP A 163 0.37 0.35 2.41
N LEU A 164 1.05 0.65 1.30
CA LEU A 164 2.02 1.75 1.22
C LEU A 164 1.37 3.13 1.42
N LYS A 165 0.10 3.27 1.06
CA LYS A 165 -0.66 4.49 1.29
C LYS A 165 -0.94 4.77 2.78
N LEU A 166 -0.93 3.75 3.62
CA LEU A 166 -1.10 3.88 5.07
C LEU A 166 0.22 3.74 5.83
N ASN A 167 1.15 2.93 5.32
CA ASN A 167 2.38 2.57 6.01
C ASN A 167 3.58 2.70 5.06
N PRO A 168 4.54 3.58 5.32
CA PRO A 168 5.71 3.78 4.46
C PRO A 168 6.80 2.70 4.69
N THR A 169 6.39 1.48 5.02
CA THR A 169 7.28 0.36 5.36
C THR A 169 6.99 -0.86 4.52
N CYS A 170 8.00 -1.68 4.29
CA CYS A 170 7.82 -2.98 3.66
C CYS A 170 6.98 -3.91 4.56
N PRO A 171 5.95 -4.61 4.02
CA PRO A 171 5.13 -5.53 4.82
C PRO A 171 5.89 -6.74 5.34
N MET A 172 7.00 -7.15 4.70
CA MET A 172 7.73 -8.36 5.05
C MET A 172 8.77 -8.14 6.17
N ASP A 173 9.60 -7.11 6.02
CA ASP A 173 10.71 -6.82 6.94
C ASP A 173 10.50 -5.55 7.76
N ARG A 174 9.44 -4.78 7.47
CA ARG A 174 9.10 -3.50 8.13
C ARG A 174 10.16 -2.42 7.96
N GLU A 175 11.08 -2.58 7.01
CA GLU A 175 12.04 -1.55 6.70
C GLU A 175 11.34 -0.33 6.10
N ALA A 176 11.72 0.88 6.57
CA ALA A 176 11.17 2.13 6.08
C ALA A 176 11.65 2.40 4.66
N LEU A 177 10.73 2.57 3.73
CA LEU A 177 11.02 2.84 2.32
C LEU A 177 11.34 4.31 2.07
N ILE A 178 10.87 5.19 2.94
CA ILE A 178 11.17 6.62 2.93
C ILE A 178 12.02 6.93 4.16
N LYS A 179 13.21 7.49 3.94
CA LYS A 179 13.99 8.03 5.06
C LYS A 179 13.28 9.29 5.57
N LYS A 180 12.76 9.26 6.78
CA LYS A 180 12.22 10.48 7.42
C LYS A 180 13.33 11.53 7.42
N LYS A 181 13.03 12.71 6.87
CA LYS A 181 13.91 13.87 7.00
C LYS A 181 14.03 14.13 8.51
N ALA A 182 15.26 14.09 9.04
CA ALA A 182 15.47 14.38 10.44
C ALA A 182 14.82 15.74 10.76
N PRO A 183 14.10 15.87 11.89
CA PRO A 183 13.58 17.16 12.29
C PRO A 183 14.74 18.18 12.31
N PRO A 184 14.53 19.42 11.84
CA PRO A 184 15.56 20.44 11.90
C PRO A 184 16.02 20.53 13.36
N GLN A 185 17.32 20.39 13.59
CA GLN A 185 17.88 20.56 14.91
C GLN A 185 17.53 21.99 15.36
N PRO A 186 17.12 22.19 16.64
CA PRO A 186 16.95 23.52 17.15
C PRO A 186 18.25 24.25 16.89
N VAL A 187 18.22 25.35 16.17
CA VAL A 187 19.33 26.30 16.12
C VAL A 187 19.45 26.78 17.53
N GLU A 188 20.53 26.41 18.23
CA GLU A 188 20.93 27.06 19.46
C GLU A 188 21.23 28.51 19.03
N ASP A 189 20.33 29.43 19.39
CA ASP A 189 20.59 30.84 19.29
C ASP A 189 21.77 31.09 20.21
N GLU A 190 22.97 31.28 19.64
CA GLU A 190 24.10 31.82 20.34
C GLU A 190 23.66 33.24 20.77
N GLU A 191 23.20 33.34 22.03
CA GLU A 191 23.01 34.65 22.66
C GLU A 191 24.38 35.31 22.66
N GLU A 192 24.61 36.23 21.71
CA GLU A 192 25.73 37.15 21.74
C GLU A 192 25.62 37.97 23.05
N GLU A 193 26.43 37.60 24.04
CA GLU A 193 26.66 38.42 25.21
C GLU A 193 27.21 39.79 24.72
N PHE A 194 26.29 40.76 24.64
CA PHE A 194 26.66 42.14 24.51
C PHE A 194 27.32 42.58 25.83
N ASP A 195 28.63 42.50 25.83
CA ASP A 195 29.46 43.01 26.90
C ASP A 195 29.34 44.54 26.92
N ASP A 196 28.57 45.05 27.89
CA ASP A 196 28.38 46.47 28.15
C ASP A 196 29.72 47.08 28.68
N MET A 197 30.61 47.45 27.78
CA MET A 197 31.75 48.32 28.12
C MET A 197 31.32 49.77 28.01
N TYR A 198 30.65 50.28 29.06
CA TYR A 198 30.60 51.70 29.34
C TYR A 198 30.98 51.95 30.83
N SER A 199 32.23 52.34 31.03
CA SER A 199 32.71 53.10 32.19
C SER A 199 33.55 54.27 31.72
#